data_3e2a3c1d1b705841f8a7d1f42a9db622
#
_entry.id   3e2a3c1d1b705841f8a7d1f42a9db622
#
_cell.length_a   1.000
_cell.length_b   1.000
_cell.length_c   1.000
_cell.angle_alpha   90.00
_cell.angle_beta   90.00
_cell.angle_gamma   90.00
#
_symmetry.space_group_name_H-M   'P 1'
#
loop_
_entity.id
_entity.type
_entity.pdbx_description
1 polymer ?
#
loop_
_entity_poly.entity_id
_entity_poly.type
_entity_poly.pdbx_seq_one_letter_code
_entity_poly.pdbx_strand_id
1 'polypeptide(L)'
;MKYKKIVCVVIDSFGIGQATDAKEFDDVGADTFGHILEYRPDLKIDNLYKLGLGNLHSSGKVLQSKGYACKMHEASCSKDTMTGHWEMMGIHTTKPFKTFTENGFPDELVQELERLTGHVFIGNKSASGTEILDELAMEEIQSNGKKLILYTSADSVLQICGHEEVTGLDELYRVCQIAREITLKPEYKVGRVIARPYVGDSVGHFTRTSNRHDYALSPSSKTVLDVLKSNAFDVIGIGKISDIFNGQGITKSIHSTSSHEGMLQTIEEMKKDFTGLLFTNLVDFDAKWGHRRNVSGYADELEDFDVLLGQLLSVLDSDTLLIITADHGNDPTYKGTDHTRECVPCLMYSPSMKEYGILGDSSSFGVLGASVLDNFDLSKPSDLIGESILDLTK
;
A
#
# COMPACT_ATOMS: atom_id res chain seq x y z
N MET A 1 -0.24 -23.04 17.88
CA MET A 1 -1.08 -22.42 16.82
C MET A 1 -2.50 -22.30 17.31
N LYS A 2 -3.03 -21.07 17.39
CA LYS A 2 -4.40 -20.77 17.87
C LYS A 2 -5.41 -20.76 16.72
N TYR A 3 -5.05 -20.21 15.58
CA TYR A 3 -5.87 -20.14 14.36
C TYR A 3 -5.13 -20.80 13.20
N LYS A 4 -5.84 -21.59 12.39
CA LYS A 4 -5.29 -22.20 11.17
C LYS A 4 -5.09 -21.17 10.06
N LYS A 5 -6.02 -20.20 9.98
CA LYS A 5 -6.03 -19.15 8.97
C LYS A 5 -6.00 -17.77 9.62
N ILE A 6 -5.16 -16.90 9.13
CA ILE A 6 -5.23 -15.47 9.42
C ILE A 6 -5.56 -14.74 8.13
N VAL A 7 -6.56 -13.88 8.18
CA VAL A 7 -6.96 -13.01 7.07
C VAL A 7 -6.72 -11.57 7.48
N CYS A 8 -5.80 -10.90 6.82
CA CYS A 8 -5.52 -9.49 7.02
C CYS A 8 -5.99 -8.70 5.81
N VAL A 9 -6.96 -7.80 6.00
CA VAL A 9 -7.50 -6.92 4.96
C VAL A 9 -7.07 -5.50 5.28
N VAL A 10 -6.34 -4.89 4.36
CA VAL A 10 -5.90 -3.50 4.43
C VAL A 10 -6.82 -2.63 3.58
N ILE A 11 -7.57 -1.74 4.24
CA ILE A 11 -8.31 -0.66 3.58
C ILE A 11 -7.28 0.44 3.32
N ASP A 12 -6.69 0.45 2.12
CA ASP A 12 -5.59 1.34 1.76
C ASP A 12 -5.97 2.80 2.05
N SER A 13 -5.14 3.49 2.84
CA SER A 13 -5.33 4.88 3.25
C SER A 13 -6.46 5.19 4.27
N PHE A 14 -7.03 4.21 4.96
CA PHE A 14 -8.12 4.46 5.90
C PHE A 14 -7.60 4.91 7.29
N GLY A 15 -7.18 6.17 7.39
CA GLY A 15 -6.82 6.81 8.66
C GLY A 15 -8.02 7.08 9.57
N ILE A 16 -7.77 7.17 10.88
CA ILE A 16 -8.78 7.44 11.92
C ILE A 16 -8.36 8.60 12.84
N GLY A 17 -7.85 9.67 12.23
CA GLY A 17 -7.41 10.88 12.87
C GLY A 17 -5.90 11.02 12.96
N GLN A 18 -5.44 12.27 13.04
CA GLN A 18 -4.03 12.62 13.02
C GLN A 18 -3.19 11.81 14.01
N ALA A 19 -2.00 11.40 13.59
CA ALA A 19 -1.02 10.78 14.47
C ALA A 19 -0.37 11.83 15.41
N THR A 20 0.28 11.37 16.47
CA THR A 20 0.94 12.26 17.45
C THR A 20 2.08 13.08 16.84
N ASP A 21 2.70 12.58 15.78
CA ASP A 21 3.78 13.21 15.01
C ASP A 21 3.31 13.86 13.69
N ALA A 22 2.00 13.99 13.48
CA ALA A 22 1.41 14.60 12.26
C ALA A 22 1.96 16.00 11.95
N LYS A 23 2.40 16.74 12.97
CA LYS A 23 3.03 18.06 12.80
C LYS A 23 4.35 17.98 12.00
N GLU A 24 5.10 16.90 12.12
CA GLU A 24 6.37 16.71 11.42
C GLU A 24 6.16 16.47 9.92
N PHE A 25 4.94 16.07 9.54
CA PHE A 25 4.51 15.79 8.17
C PHE A 25 3.61 16.91 7.58
N ASP A 26 3.38 18.00 8.31
CA ASP A 26 2.43 19.07 7.96
C ASP A 26 0.97 18.60 7.80
N ASP A 27 0.60 17.55 8.55
CA ASP A 27 -0.68 16.86 8.48
C ASP A 27 -1.59 17.08 9.71
N VAL A 28 -1.34 18.16 10.47
CA VAL A 28 -2.17 18.52 11.63
C VAL A 28 -3.60 18.79 11.19
N GLY A 29 -4.54 18.08 11.78
CA GLY A 29 -5.98 18.17 11.47
C GLY A 29 -6.45 17.16 10.41
N ALA A 30 -5.56 16.30 9.88
CA ALA A 30 -5.98 15.21 9.01
C ALA A 30 -6.81 14.17 9.79
N ASP A 31 -7.94 13.77 9.22
CA ASP A 31 -8.88 12.81 9.82
C ASP A 31 -9.74 12.17 8.73
N THR A 32 -9.19 11.18 8.04
CA THR A 32 -9.86 10.50 6.93
C THR A 32 -11.27 10.02 7.32
N PHE A 33 -11.37 9.25 8.39
CA PHE A 33 -12.66 8.69 8.82
C PHE A 33 -13.60 9.77 9.37
N GLY A 34 -13.10 10.69 10.20
CA GLY A 34 -13.91 11.76 10.79
C GLY A 34 -14.52 12.67 9.74
N HIS A 35 -13.74 13.12 8.76
CA HIS A 35 -14.23 14.00 7.70
C HIS A 35 -15.16 13.29 6.71
N ILE A 36 -15.00 11.98 6.49
CA ILE A 36 -15.98 11.19 5.74
C ILE A 36 -17.33 11.14 6.50
N LEU A 37 -17.31 10.97 7.82
CA LEU A 37 -18.52 11.01 8.65
C LEU A 37 -19.16 12.41 8.70
N GLU A 38 -18.38 13.48 8.69
CA GLU A 38 -18.90 14.85 8.56
C GLU A 38 -19.63 15.06 7.23
N TYR A 39 -19.06 14.51 6.14
CA TYR A 39 -19.68 14.58 4.81
C TYR A 39 -20.92 13.68 4.71
N ARG A 40 -20.89 12.47 5.26
CA ARG A 40 -21.98 11.49 5.24
C ARG A 40 -22.28 10.96 6.65
N PRO A 41 -23.07 11.69 7.46
CA PRO A 41 -23.36 11.30 8.85
C PRO A 41 -24.15 10.00 9.00
N ASP A 42 -24.84 9.56 7.94
CA ASP A 42 -25.62 8.32 7.89
C ASP A 42 -24.90 7.16 7.20
N LEU A 43 -23.56 7.21 7.13
CA LEU A 43 -22.71 6.20 6.52
C LEU A 43 -23.02 4.80 7.03
N LYS A 44 -23.29 3.86 6.11
CA LYS A 44 -23.78 2.51 6.42
C LYS A 44 -22.62 1.50 6.49
N ILE A 45 -21.93 1.47 7.63
CA ILE A 45 -20.79 0.59 7.89
C ILE A 45 -20.98 -0.19 9.22
N ASP A 46 -22.17 -0.77 9.40
CA ASP A 46 -22.55 -1.42 10.65
C ASP A 46 -21.70 -2.65 10.99
N ASN A 47 -21.11 -3.34 10.00
CA ASN A 47 -20.20 -4.46 10.26
C ASN A 47 -18.87 -3.97 10.84
N LEU A 48 -18.28 -2.90 10.30
CA LEU A 48 -17.09 -2.27 10.88
C LEU A 48 -17.37 -1.75 12.29
N TYR A 49 -18.53 -1.14 12.53
CA TYR A 49 -18.91 -0.70 13.89
C TYR A 49 -19.05 -1.88 14.85
N LYS A 50 -19.62 -3.01 14.43
CA LYS A 50 -19.69 -4.25 15.24
C LYS A 50 -18.32 -4.87 15.52
N LEU A 51 -17.31 -4.59 14.69
CA LEU A 51 -15.94 -5.01 14.96
C LEU A 51 -15.19 -4.05 15.89
N GLY A 52 -15.79 -2.91 16.26
CA GLY A 52 -15.26 -1.99 17.24
C GLY A 52 -14.73 -0.66 16.70
N LEU A 53 -14.82 -0.42 15.38
CA LEU A 53 -14.34 0.84 14.76
C LEU A 53 -14.91 2.08 15.45
N GLY A 54 -16.19 2.08 15.78
CA GLY A 54 -16.84 3.23 16.42
C GLY A 54 -16.28 3.61 17.79
N ASN A 55 -15.57 2.70 18.45
CA ASN A 55 -14.92 2.99 19.74
C ASN A 55 -13.53 3.65 19.57
N LEU A 56 -12.98 3.62 18.36
CA LEU A 56 -11.65 4.16 18.06
C LEU A 56 -11.69 5.63 17.64
N HIS A 57 -12.87 6.18 17.36
CA HIS A 57 -13.03 7.56 16.91
C HIS A 57 -14.21 8.25 17.58
N SER A 58 -14.04 9.51 17.98
CA SER A 58 -15.06 10.27 18.75
C SER A 58 -16.38 10.48 17.98
N SER A 59 -16.32 10.57 16.65
CA SER A 59 -17.50 10.69 15.78
C SER A 59 -18.09 9.34 15.38
N GLY A 60 -17.44 8.22 15.74
CA GLY A 60 -17.89 6.88 15.38
C GLY A 60 -19.13 6.44 16.13
N LYS A 61 -20.02 5.72 15.44
CA LYS A 61 -21.19 5.10 16.07
C LYS A 61 -20.75 3.88 16.88
N VAL A 62 -20.95 3.94 18.20
CA VAL A 62 -20.64 2.81 19.08
C VAL A 62 -21.77 1.79 19.03
N LEU A 63 -21.46 0.57 18.58
CA LEU A 63 -22.32 -0.60 18.65
C LEU A 63 -21.76 -1.61 19.64
N GLN A 64 -22.57 -2.63 20.01
CA GLN A 64 -22.05 -3.75 20.77
C GLN A 64 -20.98 -4.46 19.94
N SER A 65 -19.74 -4.35 20.39
CA SER A 65 -18.59 -4.97 19.70
C SER A 65 -18.66 -6.50 19.76
N LYS A 66 -18.13 -7.14 18.73
CA LYS A 66 -17.94 -8.60 18.65
C LYS A 66 -16.48 -8.99 18.53
N GLY A 67 -15.59 -8.01 18.47
CA GLY A 67 -14.17 -8.19 18.29
C GLY A 67 -13.34 -7.32 19.22
N TYR A 68 -12.04 -7.40 19.08
CA TYR A 68 -11.10 -6.49 19.74
C TYR A 68 -10.67 -5.40 18.76
N ALA A 69 -10.50 -4.20 19.27
CA ALA A 69 -10.07 -3.07 18.47
C ALA A 69 -9.01 -2.24 19.19
N CYS A 70 -8.04 -1.69 18.48
CA CYS A 70 -7.09 -0.69 18.97
C CYS A 70 -6.71 0.29 17.84
N LYS A 71 -6.17 1.44 18.24
CA LYS A 71 -5.46 2.34 17.34
C LYS A 71 -4.01 1.89 17.19
N MET A 72 -3.47 2.04 16.01
CA MET A 72 -2.04 1.84 15.78
C MET A 72 -1.43 3.14 15.27
N HIS A 73 -0.24 3.45 15.79
CA HIS A 73 0.61 4.54 15.34
C HIS A 73 1.75 3.96 14.52
N GLU A 74 2.06 4.56 13.39
CA GLU A 74 3.20 4.14 12.59
C GLU A 74 4.50 4.58 13.25
N ALA A 75 5.42 3.64 13.49
CA ALA A 75 6.74 3.92 14.04
C ALA A 75 7.74 4.37 12.97
N SER A 76 7.51 3.97 11.73
CA SER A 76 8.37 4.31 10.59
C SER A 76 8.23 5.79 10.21
N CYS A 77 9.30 6.34 9.64
CA CYS A 77 9.43 7.78 9.35
C CYS A 77 8.84 8.19 7.98
N SER A 78 7.81 7.51 7.50
CA SER A 78 7.13 7.81 6.23
C SER A 78 5.61 7.65 6.40
N LYS A 79 4.86 7.90 5.35
CA LYS A 79 3.40 7.77 5.32
C LYS A 79 2.92 7.19 3.98
N ASP A 80 3.72 6.29 3.42
CA ASP A 80 3.45 5.66 2.12
C ASP A 80 3.07 4.19 2.26
N THR A 81 2.36 3.68 1.25
CA THR A 81 1.85 2.30 1.19
C THR A 81 2.94 1.25 1.45
N MET A 82 4.15 1.41 0.88
CA MET A 82 5.22 0.44 1.07
C MET A 82 5.69 0.42 2.52
N THR A 83 5.92 1.59 3.10
CA THR A 83 6.40 1.73 4.49
C THR A 83 5.38 1.16 5.47
N GLY A 84 4.11 1.50 5.34
CA GLY A 84 3.05 0.99 6.22
C GLY A 84 2.92 -0.53 6.16
N HIS A 85 2.86 -1.12 4.95
CA HIS A 85 2.79 -2.56 4.78
C HIS A 85 4.06 -3.28 5.27
N TRP A 86 5.23 -2.72 5.03
CA TRP A 86 6.49 -3.28 5.52
C TRP A 86 6.54 -3.26 7.04
N GLU A 87 6.06 -2.18 7.66
CA GLU A 87 5.99 -2.10 9.12
C GLU A 87 5.01 -3.13 9.70
N MET A 88 3.85 -3.36 9.08
CA MET A 88 2.95 -4.45 9.48
C MET A 88 3.65 -5.79 9.51
N MET A 89 4.61 -6.00 8.61
CA MET A 89 5.40 -7.25 8.53
C MET A 89 6.77 -7.14 9.21
N GLY A 90 6.92 -6.16 10.12
CA GLY A 90 8.01 -6.07 11.08
C GLY A 90 9.19 -5.18 10.68
N ILE A 91 9.20 -4.56 9.49
CA ILE A 91 10.31 -3.70 9.05
C ILE A 91 10.14 -2.28 9.62
N HIS A 92 11.14 -1.79 10.31
CA HIS A 92 11.21 -0.39 10.77
C HIS A 92 11.96 0.46 9.76
N THR A 93 11.26 1.30 9.02
CA THR A 93 11.86 2.24 8.07
C THR A 93 12.26 3.52 8.80
N THR A 94 13.56 3.67 9.06
CA THR A 94 14.13 4.83 9.81
C THR A 94 14.61 5.96 8.90
N LYS A 95 14.59 5.78 7.58
CA LYS A 95 14.96 6.79 6.59
C LYS A 95 13.91 6.78 5.50
N PRO A 96 13.24 7.92 5.24
CA PRO A 96 12.23 8.00 4.20
C PRO A 96 12.85 7.76 2.82
N PHE A 97 12.03 7.28 1.90
CA PHE A 97 12.41 7.22 0.49
C PHE A 97 12.62 8.63 -0.05
N LYS A 98 13.57 8.77 -0.97
CA LYS A 98 13.84 10.06 -1.60
C LYS A 98 12.72 10.44 -2.57
N THR A 99 12.35 11.71 -2.56
CA THR A 99 11.53 12.34 -3.58
C THR A 99 12.36 13.40 -4.31
N PHE A 100 12.07 13.61 -5.59
CA PHE A 100 12.83 14.53 -6.45
C PHE A 100 11.89 15.50 -7.16
N THR A 101 10.86 15.98 -6.45
CA THR A 101 9.77 16.76 -7.00
C THR A 101 10.15 18.21 -7.33
N GLU A 102 11.08 18.81 -6.57
CA GLU A 102 11.41 20.23 -6.73
C GLU A 102 12.32 20.51 -7.94
N ASN A 103 13.39 19.71 -8.08
CA ASN A 103 14.46 20.00 -9.06
C ASN A 103 14.71 18.84 -10.04
N GLY A 104 13.88 17.79 -10.02
CA GLY A 104 14.20 16.56 -10.72
C GLY A 104 15.35 15.78 -10.05
N PHE A 105 15.84 14.75 -10.73
CA PHE A 105 16.95 13.93 -10.26
C PHE A 105 18.27 14.68 -10.38
N PRO A 106 19.24 14.42 -9.45
CA PRO A 106 20.56 15.02 -9.52
C PRO A 106 21.29 14.70 -10.83
N ASP A 107 22.08 15.65 -11.32
CA ASP A 107 22.83 15.50 -12.58
C ASP A 107 23.75 14.27 -12.57
N GLU A 108 24.35 13.92 -11.42
CA GLU A 108 25.22 12.76 -11.28
C GLU A 108 24.43 11.45 -11.51
N LEU A 109 23.18 11.37 -11.06
CA LEU A 109 22.32 10.22 -11.32
C LEU A 109 21.98 10.12 -12.80
N VAL A 110 21.61 11.24 -13.44
CA VAL A 110 21.26 11.27 -14.85
C VAL A 110 22.47 10.90 -15.71
N GLN A 111 23.66 11.45 -15.45
CA GLN A 111 24.89 11.13 -16.16
C GLN A 111 25.28 9.65 -15.99
N GLU A 112 25.10 9.08 -14.80
CA GLU A 112 25.37 7.65 -14.59
C GLU A 112 24.39 6.77 -15.38
N LEU A 113 23.11 7.14 -15.42
CA LEU A 113 22.10 6.49 -16.24
C LEU A 113 22.49 6.55 -17.72
N GLU A 114 22.82 7.73 -18.26
CA GLU A 114 23.23 7.93 -19.65
C GLU A 114 24.46 7.07 -20.01
N ARG A 115 25.47 7.08 -19.13
CA ARG A 115 26.69 6.30 -19.33
C ARG A 115 26.44 4.80 -19.38
N LEU A 116 25.55 4.26 -18.52
CA LEU A 116 25.29 2.83 -18.41
C LEU A 116 24.28 2.32 -19.43
N THR A 117 23.33 3.15 -19.83
CA THR A 117 22.27 2.76 -20.76
C THR A 117 22.62 3.06 -22.21
N GLY A 118 23.44 4.09 -22.47
CA GLY A 118 23.76 4.59 -23.80
C GLY A 118 22.68 5.51 -24.39
N HIS A 119 21.67 5.87 -23.60
CA HIS A 119 20.61 6.82 -23.96
C HIS A 119 20.88 8.20 -23.37
N VAL A 120 20.25 9.21 -23.93
CA VAL A 120 20.16 10.57 -23.36
C VAL A 120 18.80 10.72 -22.71
N PHE A 121 18.74 11.28 -21.49
CA PHE A 121 17.49 11.50 -20.79
C PHE A 121 17.01 12.95 -20.92
N ILE A 122 15.77 13.11 -21.35
CA ILE A 122 15.07 14.38 -21.47
C ILE A 122 13.92 14.46 -20.45
N GLY A 123 13.55 15.68 -20.09
CA GLY A 123 12.50 15.96 -19.09
C GLY A 123 13.08 16.25 -17.72
N ASN A 124 13.45 15.23 -16.96
CA ASN A 124 14.01 15.31 -15.59
C ASN A 124 13.31 16.33 -14.68
N LYS A 125 11.99 16.21 -14.56
CA LYS A 125 11.15 17.08 -13.72
C LYS A 125 9.96 16.32 -13.14
N SER A 126 9.28 16.95 -12.18
CA SER A 126 7.97 16.48 -11.73
C SER A 126 6.91 16.83 -12.77
N ALA A 127 6.15 15.82 -13.20
CA ALA A 127 5.11 16.00 -14.22
C ALA A 127 4.01 14.93 -14.13
N SER A 128 2.85 15.24 -14.71
CA SER A 128 1.85 14.24 -15.04
C SER A 128 2.31 13.41 -16.26
N GLY A 129 2.03 12.11 -16.23
CA GLY A 129 2.51 11.22 -17.30
C GLY A 129 1.82 11.43 -18.65
N THR A 130 0.71 12.15 -18.74
CA THR A 130 0.08 12.57 -20.01
C THR A 130 0.70 13.85 -20.53
N GLU A 131 0.88 14.84 -19.68
CA GLU A 131 1.46 16.12 -20.05
C GLU A 131 2.92 15.98 -20.54
N ILE A 132 3.73 15.13 -19.88
CA ILE A 132 5.12 14.92 -20.26
C ILE A 132 5.24 14.24 -21.63
N LEU A 133 4.29 13.36 -21.98
CA LEU A 133 4.25 12.77 -23.32
C LEU A 133 3.92 13.78 -24.39
N ASP A 134 2.90 14.62 -24.17
CA ASP A 134 2.54 15.67 -25.13
C ASP A 134 3.70 16.68 -25.35
N GLU A 135 4.52 16.88 -24.32
CA GLU A 135 5.67 17.80 -24.39
C GLU A 135 6.88 17.18 -25.11
N LEU A 136 7.22 15.92 -24.82
CA LEU A 136 8.54 15.35 -25.16
C LEU A 136 8.53 14.12 -26.07
N ALA A 137 7.38 13.48 -26.28
CA ALA A 137 7.33 12.23 -27.05
C ALA A 137 7.80 12.39 -28.50
N MET A 138 7.51 13.53 -29.14
CA MET A 138 8.01 13.81 -30.50
C MET A 138 9.54 13.89 -30.55
N GLU A 139 10.17 14.42 -29.51
CA GLU A 139 11.64 14.51 -29.45
C GLU A 139 12.28 13.12 -29.29
N GLU A 140 11.67 12.22 -28.50
CA GLU A 140 12.08 10.81 -28.39
C GLU A 140 11.98 10.10 -29.75
N ILE A 141 10.80 10.18 -30.40
CA ILE A 141 10.54 9.54 -31.69
C ILE A 141 11.54 10.04 -32.75
N GLN A 142 11.74 11.36 -32.88
CA GLN A 142 12.68 11.96 -33.82
C GLN A 142 14.14 11.59 -33.55
N SER A 143 14.47 11.24 -32.31
CA SER A 143 15.81 10.75 -31.96
C SER A 143 16.03 9.29 -32.36
N ASN A 144 15.01 8.62 -32.86
CA ASN A 144 15.01 7.19 -33.17
C ASN A 144 15.35 6.32 -31.93
N GLY A 145 14.73 6.66 -30.79
CA GLY A 145 14.90 5.95 -29.51
C GLY A 145 16.24 6.22 -28.80
N LYS A 146 17.05 7.18 -29.28
CA LYS A 146 18.29 7.58 -28.58
C LYS A 146 18.02 8.40 -27.32
N LYS A 147 16.89 9.12 -27.29
CA LYS A 147 16.43 9.86 -26.14
C LYS A 147 15.29 9.10 -25.46
N LEU A 148 15.26 9.13 -24.15
CA LEU A 148 14.18 8.58 -23.32
C LEU A 148 13.66 9.68 -22.38
N ILE A 149 12.37 9.64 -22.05
CA ILE A 149 11.76 10.63 -21.18
C ILE A 149 11.90 10.18 -19.74
N LEU A 150 12.62 10.98 -18.93
CA LEU A 150 12.79 10.77 -17.48
C LEU A 150 11.94 11.78 -16.73
N TYR A 151 11.15 11.33 -15.76
CA TYR A 151 10.36 12.23 -14.92
C TYR A 151 10.04 11.59 -13.56
N THR A 152 9.56 12.40 -12.63
CA THR A 152 9.04 11.96 -11.33
C THR A 152 7.61 12.47 -11.10
N SER A 153 7.02 12.14 -9.95
CA SER A 153 5.75 12.67 -9.47
C SER A 153 5.87 12.98 -7.96
N ALA A 154 4.76 13.24 -7.28
CA ALA A 154 4.75 13.48 -5.83
C ALA A 154 5.29 12.28 -5.03
N ASP A 155 5.10 11.06 -5.54
CA ASP A 155 5.60 9.83 -4.92
C ASP A 155 7.13 9.68 -5.07
N SER A 156 7.70 8.76 -4.27
CA SER A 156 9.10 8.37 -4.40
C SER A 156 9.31 7.42 -5.60
N VAL A 157 9.27 7.97 -6.80
CA VAL A 157 9.33 7.21 -8.05
C VAL A 157 10.29 7.84 -9.06
N LEU A 158 10.99 6.98 -9.82
CA LEU A 158 11.71 7.33 -11.03
C LEU A 158 10.97 6.68 -12.20
N GLN A 159 10.50 7.48 -13.15
CA GLN A 159 9.70 7.00 -14.26
C GLN A 159 10.41 7.26 -15.59
N ILE A 160 10.42 6.26 -16.45
CA ILE A 160 11.02 6.35 -17.78
C ILE A 160 9.96 5.98 -18.81
N CYS A 161 9.63 6.90 -19.72
CA CYS A 161 8.82 6.58 -20.89
C CYS A 161 9.69 6.15 -22.06
N GLY A 162 9.16 5.23 -22.85
CA GLY A 162 9.73 4.77 -24.12
C GLY A 162 8.62 4.36 -25.08
N HIS A 163 8.74 4.80 -26.35
CA HIS A 163 7.78 4.45 -27.40
C HIS A 163 7.95 2.98 -27.80
N GLU A 164 6.87 2.20 -27.81
CA GLU A 164 6.95 0.74 -28.03
C GLU A 164 7.55 0.36 -29.40
N GLU A 165 7.23 1.10 -30.45
CA GLU A 165 7.69 0.79 -31.81
C GLU A 165 9.06 1.43 -32.13
N VAL A 166 9.50 2.44 -31.38
CA VAL A 166 10.76 3.18 -31.66
C VAL A 166 11.86 2.72 -30.72
N THR A 167 11.61 2.69 -29.41
CA THR A 167 12.56 2.23 -28.39
C THR A 167 12.46 0.72 -28.20
N GLY A 168 11.24 0.17 -28.21
CA GLY A 168 10.96 -1.23 -27.91
C GLY A 168 10.86 -1.53 -26.43
N LEU A 169 9.99 -2.50 -26.07
CA LEU A 169 9.73 -2.87 -24.69
C LEU A 169 10.96 -3.44 -23.98
N ASP A 170 11.69 -4.34 -24.64
CA ASP A 170 12.86 -5.01 -24.06
C ASP A 170 13.94 -3.99 -23.67
N GLU A 171 14.15 -2.99 -24.53
CA GLU A 171 15.14 -1.94 -24.26
C GLU A 171 14.67 -1.01 -23.13
N LEU A 172 13.40 -0.60 -23.14
CA LEU A 172 12.84 0.19 -22.04
C LEU A 172 12.97 -0.55 -20.69
N TYR A 173 12.69 -1.84 -20.67
CA TYR A 173 12.80 -2.65 -19.46
C TYR A 173 14.25 -2.80 -19.00
N ARG A 174 15.19 -3.02 -19.95
CA ARG A 174 16.63 -3.06 -19.65
C ARG A 174 17.10 -1.75 -18.99
N VAL A 175 16.70 -0.62 -19.55
CA VAL A 175 17.04 0.72 -19.02
C VAL A 175 16.47 0.91 -17.61
N CYS A 176 15.21 0.55 -17.40
CA CYS A 176 14.58 0.65 -16.09
C CYS A 176 15.22 -0.28 -15.03
N GLN A 177 15.69 -1.46 -15.44
CA GLN A 177 16.41 -2.35 -14.53
C GLN A 177 17.76 -1.73 -14.10
N ILE A 178 18.52 -1.14 -15.03
CA ILE A 178 19.74 -0.40 -14.72
C ILE A 178 19.42 0.78 -13.77
N ALA A 179 18.36 1.52 -14.05
CA ALA A 179 17.91 2.59 -13.19
C ALA A 179 17.58 2.09 -11.76
N ARG A 180 16.94 0.91 -11.64
CA ARG A 180 16.67 0.29 -10.34
C ARG A 180 17.95 -0.05 -9.58
N GLU A 181 18.96 -0.59 -10.26
CA GLU A 181 20.25 -0.92 -9.64
C GLU A 181 20.96 0.33 -9.11
N ILE A 182 20.99 1.43 -9.87
CA ILE A 182 21.59 2.69 -9.46
C ILE A 182 20.83 3.29 -8.27
N THR A 183 19.50 3.25 -8.32
CA THR A 183 18.64 3.84 -7.28
C THR A 183 18.54 2.98 -6.00
N LEU A 184 19.30 1.90 -5.87
CA LEU A 184 19.55 1.22 -4.59
C LEU A 184 20.52 2.01 -3.69
N LYS A 185 21.33 2.90 -4.27
CA LYS A 185 22.23 3.77 -3.49
C LYS A 185 21.43 4.69 -2.56
N PRO A 186 21.84 4.87 -1.30
CA PRO A 186 21.08 5.64 -0.31
C PRO A 186 20.76 7.07 -0.74
N GLU A 187 21.64 7.72 -1.51
CA GLU A 187 21.46 9.07 -2.03
C GLU A 187 20.37 9.20 -3.10
N TYR A 188 20.05 8.09 -3.79
CA TYR A 188 19.08 8.05 -4.89
C TYR A 188 17.90 7.11 -4.61
N LYS A 189 17.79 6.59 -3.39
CA LYS A 189 16.87 5.51 -3.05
C LYS A 189 15.41 5.94 -3.20
N VAL A 190 14.80 5.56 -4.33
CA VAL A 190 13.37 5.71 -4.60
C VAL A 190 12.63 4.40 -4.34
N GLY A 191 11.36 4.49 -3.97
CA GLY A 191 10.51 3.32 -3.72
C GLY A 191 10.31 2.47 -4.97
N ARG A 192 10.12 3.08 -6.15
CA ARG A 192 9.89 2.38 -7.41
C ARG A 192 10.62 3.03 -8.58
N VAL A 193 11.07 2.20 -9.52
CA VAL A 193 11.39 2.62 -10.89
C VAL A 193 10.29 2.08 -11.79
N ILE A 194 9.74 2.90 -12.67
CA ILE A 194 8.56 2.54 -13.46
C ILE A 194 8.86 2.70 -14.94
N ALA A 195 8.76 1.60 -15.70
CA ALA A 195 8.70 1.63 -17.15
C ALA A 195 7.30 2.08 -17.59
N ARG A 196 7.25 3.14 -18.40
CA ARG A 196 6.02 3.74 -18.93
C ARG A 196 6.00 3.66 -20.46
N PRO A 197 5.75 2.49 -21.05
CA PRO A 197 5.62 2.38 -22.50
C PRO A 197 4.40 3.13 -23.00
N TYR A 198 4.51 3.68 -24.19
CA TYR A 198 3.44 4.40 -24.86
C TYR A 198 3.48 4.18 -26.39
N VAL A 199 2.38 4.50 -27.06
CA VAL A 199 2.21 4.49 -28.52
C VAL A 199 1.61 5.81 -28.96
N GLY A 200 1.63 6.07 -30.26
CA GLY A 200 1.10 7.28 -30.89
C GLY A 200 2.16 7.97 -31.74
N ASP A 201 1.73 8.85 -32.64
CA ASP A 201 2.57 9.51 -33.65
C ASP A 201 2.54 11.03 -33.62
N SER A 202 1.69 11.62 -32.79
CA SER A 202 1.47 13.08 -32.75
C SER A 202 0.97 13.56 -31.40
N VAL A 203 1.24 14.83 -31.10
CA VAL A 203 0.79 15.50 -29.88
C VAL A 203 -0.74 15.42 -29.71
N GLY A 204 -1.18 15.06 -28.52
CA GLY A 204 -2.59 14.83 -28.19
C GLY A 204 -3.11 13.44 -28.55
N HIS A 205 -2.30 12.59 -29.20
CA HIS A 205 -2.65 11.21 -29.58
C HIS A 205 -1.72 10.16 -28.94
N PHE A 206 -0.85 10.57 -28.02
CA PHE A 206 -0.03 9.62 -27.27
C PHE A 206 -0.85 8.91 -26.19
N THR A 207 -0.73 7.58 -26.14
CA THR A 207 -1.46 6.74 -25.19
C THR A 207 -0.50 5.80 -24.49
N ARG A 208 -0.50 5.82 -23.15
CA ARG A 208 0.23 4.83 -22.34
C ARG A 208 -0.41 3.46 -22.51
N THR A 209 0.42 2.44 -22.67
CA THR A 209 -0.05 1.07 -22.85
C THR A 209 -0.17 0.33 -21.51
N SER A 210 -0.76 -0.86 -21.56
CA SER A 210 -0.84 -1.78 -20.42
C SER A 210 0.47 -2.49 -20.11
N ASN A 211 1.52 -2.35 -20.96
CA ASN A 211 2.85 -2.93 -20.79
C ASN A 211 3.72 -2.16 -19.76
N ARG A 212 3.08 -1.38 -18.86
CA ARG A 212 3.74 -0.79 -17.72
C ARG A 212 4.38 -1.88 -16.87
N HIS A 213 5.61 -1.62 -16.39
CA HIS A 213 6.29 -2.49 -15.45
C HIS A 213 6.93 -1.69 -14.31
N ASP A 214 6.65 -2.11 -13.07
CA ASP A 214 7.16 -1.47 -11.86
C ASP A 214 8.28 -2.32 -11.26
N TYR A 215 9.47 -1.72 -11.12
CA TYR A 215 10.62 -2.28 -10.42
C TYR A 215 10.58 -1.75 -8.98
N ALA A 216 9.83 -2.44 -8.12
CA ALA A 216 9.71 -2.07 -6.72
C ALA A 216 11.02 -2.31 -5.95
N LEU A 217 11.20 -1.57 -4.87
CA LEU A 217 12.24 -1.87 -3.91
C LEU A 217 11.77 -3.08 -3.07
N SER A 218 12.65 -4.05 -2.89
CA SER A 218 12.38 -5.13 -1.92
C SER A 218 12.53 -4.62 -0.49
N PRO A 219 11.83 -5.22 0.49
CA PRO A 219 12.06 -4.97 1.90
C PRO A 219 13.55 -5.04 2.26
N SER A 220 13.99 -4.20 3.19
CA SER A 220 15.41 -4.05 3.53
C SER A 220 15.99 -5.26 4.26
N SER A 221 15.15 -6.12 4.82
CA SER A 221 15.52 -7.39 5.47
C SER A 221 14.39 -8.41 5.28
N LYS A 222 14.57 -9.59 5.85
CA LYS A 222 13.50 -10.62 5.88
C LYS A 222 12.31 -10.09 6.69
N THR A 223 11.12 -10.33 6.18
CA THR A 223 9.85 -9.94 6.80
C THR A 223 9.18 -11.13 7.49
N VAL A 224 8.08 -10.88 8.18
CA VAL A 224 7.19 -11.94 8.69
C VAL A 224 6.75 -12.89 7.56
N LEU A 225 6.53 -12.37 6.33
CA LEU A 225 6.15 -13.20 5.18
C LEU A 225 7.23 -14.22 4.82
N ASP A 226 8.51 -13.82 4.90
CA ASP A 226 9.64 -14.72 4.66
C ASP A 226 9.73 -15.81 5.74
N VAL A 227 9.47 -15.45 6.99
CA VAL A 227 9.46 -16.40 8.11
C VAL A 227 8.35 -17.44 7.91
N LEU A 228 7.13 -17.02 7.57
CA LEU A 228 6.03 -17.92 7.26
C LEU A 228 6.37 -18.88 6.13
N LYS A 229 6.79 -18.33 4.98
CA LYS A 229 7.15 -19.12 3.80
C LYS A 229 8.27 -20.12 4.07
N SER A 230 9.29 -19.73 4.82
CA SER A 230 10.42 -20.63 5.16
C SER A 230 10.02 -21.74 6.12
N ASN A 231 8.89 -21.61 6.83
CA ASN A 231 8.29 -22.63 7.68
C ASN A 231 7.11 -23.35 7.03
N ALA A 232 7.01 -23.29 5.70
CA ALA A 232 6.00 -23.98 4.88
C ALA A 232 4.55 -23.58 5.17
N PHE A 233 4.32 -22.36 5.68
CA PHE A 233 3.00 -21.76 5.74
C PHE A 233 2.65 -21.06 4.42
N ASP A 234 1.37 -21.05 4.09
CA ASP A 234 0.86 -20.30 2.96
C ASP A 234 0.92 -18.79 3.23
N VAL A 235 1.36 -18.03 2.23
CA VAL A 235 1.31 -16.57 2.20
C VAL A 235 0.65 -16.16 0.89
N ILE A 236 -0.64 -15.90 0.97
CA ILE A 236 -1.48 -15.58 -0.19
C ILE A 236 -1.68 -14.07 -0.23
N GLY A 237 -1.13 -13.41 -1.24
CA GLY A 237 -1.28 -11.97 -1.46
C GLY A 237 -2.37 -11.66 -2.48
N ILE A 238 -3.32 -10.80 -2.13
CA ILE A 238 -4.37 -10.30 -3.05
C ILE A 238 -4.18 -8.79 -3.27
N GLY A 239 -4.45 -8.33 -4.49
CA GLY A 239 -4.26 -6.95 -4.89
C GLY A 239 -2.79 -6.60 -5.08
N LYS A 240 -2.32 -5.49 -4.51
CA LYS A 240 -0.94 -5.01 -4.65
C LYS A 240 0.07 -5.67 -3.70
N ILE A 241 -0.32 -6.63 -2.87
CA ILE A 241 0.59 -7.20 -1.87
C ILE A 241 1.88 -7.74 -2.50
N SER A 242 1.79 -8.47 -3.60
CA SER A 242 2.98 -8.98 -4.30
C SER A 242 3.90 -7.86 -4.79
N ASP A 243 3.33 -6.78 -5.30
CA ASP A 243 4.10 -5.62 -5.80
C ASP A 243 4.77 -4.85 -4.64
N ILE A 244 4.04 -4.66 -3.53
CA ILE A 244 4.53 -3.96 -2.33
C ILE A 244 5.76 -4.68 -1.73
N PHE A 245 5.75 -6.01 -1.73
CA PHE A 245 6.85 -6.83 -1.22
C PHE A 245 7.81 -7.33 -2.32
N ASN A 246 7.62 -6.90 -3.57
CA ASN A 246 8.39 -7.37 -4.73
C ASN A 246 8.44 -8.91 -4.83
N GLY A 247 7.32 -9.57 -4.53
CA GLY A 247 7.18 -11.03 -4.50
C GLY A 247 7.87 -11.73 -3.32
N GLN A 248 8.59 -10.97 -2.47
CA GLN A 248 9.35 -11.55 -1.35
C GLN A 248 8.39 -12.12 -0.30
N GLY A 249 8.63 -13.37 0.11
CA GLY A 249 7.83 -14.05 1.12
C GLY A 249 6.46 -14.53 0.65
N ILE A 250 6.01 -14.22 -0.58
CA ILE A 250 4.71 -14.61 -1.12
C ILE A 250 4.77 -16.05 -1.68
N THR A 251 3.77 -16.88 -1.35
CA THR A 251 3.62 -18.23 -1.93
C THR A 251 2.62 -18.27 -3.07
N LYS A 252 1.60 -17.41 -3.03
CA LYS A 252 0.58 -17.26 -4.07
C LYS A 252 0.19 -15.79 -4.21
N SER A 253 0.15 -15.29 -5.44
CA SER A 253 -0.31 -13.93 -5.76
C SER A 253 -1.57 -13.98 -6.60
N ILE A 254 -2.56 -13.13 -6.25
CA ILE A 254 -3.83 -12.97 -6.95
C ILE A 254 -3.99 -11.48 -7.27
N HIS A 255 -3.99 -11.16 -8.55
CA HIS A 255 -4.21 -9.79 -8.99
C HIS A 255 -5.69 -9.41 -8.88
N SER A 256 -5.99 -8.19 -8.48
CA SER A 256 -7.33 -7.59 -8.50
C SER A 256 -7.32 -6.27 -9.28
N THR A 257 -8.40 -5.98 -9.97
CA THR A 257 -8.58 -4.76 -10.76
C THR A 257 -9.31 -3.66 -9.98
N SER A 258 -9.87 -4.01 -8.81
CA SER A 258 -10.59 -3.09 -7.91
C SER A 258 -10.60 -3.62 -6.48
N SER A 259 -10.93 -2.76 -5.52
CA SER A 259 -11.14 -3.16 -4.12
C SER A 259 -12.31 -4.12 -3.98
N HIS A 260 -13.41 -3.89 -4.72
CA HIS A 260 -14.55 -4.80 -4.76
C HIS A 260 -14.15 -6.22 -5.20
N GLU A 261 -13.41 -6.34 -6.30
CA GLU A 261 -12.89 -7.63 -6.78
C GLU A 261 -11.93 -8.27 -5.75
N GLY A 262 -11.05 -7.48 -5.14
CA GLY A 262 -10.14 -7.94 -4.10
C GLY A 262 -10.87 -8.57 -2.90
N MET A 263 -12.00 -7.96 -2.48
CA MET A 263 -12.84 -8.54 -1.43
C MET A 263 -13.54 -9.82 -1.87
N LEU A 264 -14.08 -9.89 -3.09
CA LEU A 264 -14.67 -11.12 -3.63
C LEU A 264 -13.64 -12.25 -3.72
N GLN A 265 -12.42 -11.96 -4.19
CA GLN A 265 -11.31 -12.93 -4.23
C GLN A 265 -10.92 -13.37 -2.82
N THR A 266 -10.91 -12.48 -1.83
CA THR A 266 -10.66 -12.81 -0.41
C THR A 266 -11.71 -13.79 0.11
N ILE A 267 -12.99 -13.54 -0.15
CA ILE A 267 -14.10 -14.43 0.24
C ILE A 267 -13.96 -15.82 -0.42
N GLU A 268 -13.60 -15.86 -1.71
CA GLU A 268 -13.41 -17.13 -2.43
C GLU A 268 -12.18 -17.91 -1.94
N GLU A 269 -11.06 -17.23 -1.63
CA GLU A 269 -9.89 -17.92 -1.05
C GLU A 269 -10.18 -18.48 0.34
N MET A 270 -11.03 -17.82 1.13
CA MET A 270 -11.42 -18.32 2.45
C MET A 270 -12.17 -19.66 2.41
N LYS A 271 -12.85 -19.96 1.31
CA LYS A 271 -13.55 -21.24 1.09
C LYS A 271 -12.58 -22.41 0.78
N LYS A 272 -11.31 -22.09 0.46
CA LYS A 272 -10.28 -23.07 0.14
C LYS A 272 -9.55 -23.52 1.41
N ASP A 273 -8.92 -24.68 1.33
CA ASP A 273 -8.07 -25.17 2.41
C ASP A 273 -6.66 -24.60 2.28
N PHE A 274 -6.20 -23.89 3.33
CA PHE A 274 -4.83 -23.42 3.47
C PHE A 274 -4.49 -23.24 4.96
N THR A 275 -3.21 -23.17 5.27
CA THR A 275 -2.72 -22.86 6.63
C THR A 275 -1.69 -21.76 6.53
N GLY A 276 -2.01 -20.56 7.05
CA GLY A 276 -1.12 -19.42 6.93
C GLY A 276 -1.86 -18.08 6.90
N LEU A 277 -1.30 -17.13 6.17
CA LEU A 277 -1.75 -15.76 6.05
C LEU A 277 -2.35 -15.50 4.65
N LEU A 278 -3.59 -15.02 4.62
CA LEU A 278 -4.20 -14.36 3.47
C LEU A 278 -4.13 -12.85 3.70
N PHE A 279 -3.40 -12.15 2.84
CA PHE A 279 -3.11 -10.72 2.97
C PHE A 279 -3.66 -9.96 1.76
N THR A 280 -4.61 -9.07 1.98
CA THR A 280 -5.33 -8.35 0.93
C THR A 280 -5.10 -6.85 1.05
N ASN A 281 -4.75 -6.18 -0.04
CA ASN A 281 -4.70 -4.72 -0.14
C ASN A 281 -5.84 -4.23 -1.06
N LEU A 282 -6.63 -3.29 -0.56
CA LEU A 282 -7.78 -2.69 -1.25
C LEU A 282 -7.43 -1.27 -1.73
N VAL A 283 -6.79 -1.18 -2.87
CA VAL A 283 -6.08 0.01 -3.36
C VAL A 283 -6.97 1.16 -3.82
N ASP A 284 -8.25 0.91 -4.17
CA ASP A 284 -9.11 1.94 -4.75
C ASP A 284 -9.40 3.10 -3.79
N PHE A 285 -9.45 2.82 -2.49
CA PHE A 285 -9.63 3.83 -1.45
C PHE A 285 -8.60 4.93 -1.57
N ASP A 286 -7.33 4.57 -1.74
CA ASP A 286 -6.25 5.51 -1.95
C ASP A 286 -6.23 6.08 -3.38
N ALA A 287 -6.10 5.20 -4.37
CA ALA A 287 -5.80 5.59 -5.74
C ALA A 287 -6.96 6.34 -6.45
N LYS A 288 -8.20 5.96 -6.15
CA LYS A 288 -9.39 6.56 -6.79
C LYS A 288 -10.02 7.67 -5.96
N TRP A 289 -9.93 7.59 -4.63
CA TRP A 289 -10.69 8.47 -3.75
C TRP A 289 -9.81 9.40 -2.92
N GLY A 290 -8.80 8.87 -2.23
CA GLY A 290 -7.86 9.65 -1.41
C GLY A 290 -7.09 10.67 -2.25
N HIS A 291 -6.26 10.21 -3.17
CA HIS A 291 -5.44 11.07 -4.04
C HIS A 291 -6.26 12.01 -4.94
N ARG A 292 -7.50 11.67 -5.27
CA ARG A 292 -8.39 12.50 -6.09
C ARG A 292 -9.30 13.41 -5.30
N ARG A 293 -9.16 13.42 -3.97
CA ARG A 293 -9.97 14.24 -3.06
C ARG A 293 -11.48 14.05 -3.29
N ASN A 294 -11.89 12.80 -3.52
CA ASN A 294 -13.28 12.44 -3.77
C ASN A 294 -13.91 11.78 -2.53
N VAL A 295 -14.37 12.61 -1.58
CA VAL A 295 -14.96 12.15 -0.32
C VAL A 295 -16.24 11.33 -0.54
N SER A 296 -17.04 11.68 -1.57
CA SER A 296 -18.26 10.91 -1.89
C SER A 296 -17.94 9.50 -2.35
N GLY A 297 -16.97 9.37 -3.29
CA GLY A 297 -16.52 8.07 -3.77
C GLY A 297 -15.89 7.22 -2.67
N TYR A 298 -15.15 7.84 -1.74
CA TYR A 298 -14.60 7.15 -0.57
C TYR A 298 -15.69 6.58 0.33
N ALA A 299 -16.73 7.38 0.60
CA ALA A 299 -17.87 6.94 1.40
C ALA A 299 -18.66 5.81 0.72
N ASP A 300 -18.89 5.89 -0.60
CA ASP A 300 -19.56 4.84 -1.37
C ASP A 300 -18.76 3.52 -1.34
N GLU A 301 -17.43 3.58 -1.47
CA GLU A 301 -16.54 2.43 -1.40
C GLU A 301 -16.54 1.79 0.00
N LEU A 302 -16.61 2.59 1.09
CA LEU A 302 -16.73 2.07 2.46
C LEU A 302 -18.05 1.34 2.68
N GLU A 303 -19.16 1.83 2.13
CA GLU A 303 -20.45 1.14 2.21
C GLU A 303 -20.44 -0.18 1.43
N ASP A 304 -19.85 -0.21 0.22
CA ASP A 304 -19.67 -1.44 -0.57
C ASP A 304 -18.77 -2.44 0.16
N PHE A 305 -17.66 -1.97 0.70
CA PHE A 305 -16.76 -2.78 1.52
C PHE A 305 -17.49 -3.40 2.72
N ASP A 306 -18.31 -2.64 3.44
CA ASP A 306 -19.03 -3.14 4.63
C ASP A 306 -20.05 -4.23 4.26
N VAL A 307 -20.69 -4.14 3.09
CA VAL A 307 -21.56 -5.20 2.56
C VAL A 307 -20.75 -6.47 2.30
N LEU A 308 -19.60 -6.36 1.64
CA LEU A 308 -18.71 -7.49 1.36
C LEU A 308 -18.05 -8.04 2.64
N LEU A 309 -17.75 -7.18 3.61
CA LEU A 309 -17.31 -7.59 4.95
C LEU A 309 -18.38 -8.47 5.63
N GLY A 310 -19.66 -8.12 5.53
CA GLY A 310 -20.73 -8.97 6.02
C GLY A 310 -20.74 -10.37 5.38
N GLN A 311 -20.44 -10.46 4.08
CA GLN A 311 -20.30 -11.75 3.40
C GLN A 311 -19.03 -12.51 3.87
N LEU A 312 -17.90 -11.82 4.01
CA LEU A 312 -16.66 -12.41 4.55
C LEU A 312 -16.91 -12.98 5.94
N LEU A 313 -17.51 -12.21 6.85
CA LEU A 313 -17.83 -12.66 8.22
C LEU A 313 -18.70 -13.92 8.24
N SER A 314 -19.57 -14.13 7.24
CA SER A 314 -20.44 -15.31 7.17
C SER A 314 -19.74 -16.60 6.76
N VAL A 315 -18.55 -16.52 6.16
CA VAL A 315 -17.75 -17.69 5.72
C VAL A 315 -16.58 -18.01 6.66
N LEU A 316 -16.35 -17.20 7.70
CA LEU A 316 -15.30 -17.47 8.67
C LEU A 316 -15.70 -18.63 9.59
N ASP A 317 -14.75 -19.51 9.87
CA ASP A 317 -14.87 -20.58 10.85
C ASP A 317 -14.17 -20.23 12.18
N SER A 318 -14.29 -21.12 13.18
CA SER A 318 -13.69 -20.94 14.50
C SER A 318 -12.16 -20.95 14.50
N ASP A 319 -11.54 -21.47 13.44
CA ASP A 319 -10.09 -21.60 13.27
C ASP A 319 -9.51 -20.42 12.45
N THR A 320 -10.30 -19.38 12.23
CA THR A 320 -9.91 -18.18 11.46
C THR A 320 -9.86 -16.95 12.33
N LEU A 321 -8.77 -16.16 12.22
CA LEU A 321 -8.63 -14.82 12.73
C LEU A 321 -8.73 -13.82 11.58
N LEU A 322 -9.70 -12.92 11.62
CA LEU A 322 -9.80 -11.76 10.73
C LEU A 322 -9.16 -10.55 11.40
N ILE A 323 -8.33 -9.85 10.62
CA ILE A 323 -7.75 -8.53 10.98
C ILE A 323 -8.13 -7.55 9.89
N ILE A 324 -8.71 -6.40 10.26
CA ILE A 324 -8.95 -5.27 9.34
C ILE A 324 -8.11 -4.10 9.82
N THR A 325 -7.38 -3.49 8.91
CA THR A 325 -6.47 -2.38 9.21
C THR A 325 -6.34 -1.43 8.02
N ALA A 326 -5.47 -0.45 8.14
CA ALA A 326 -4.99 0.41 7.06
C ALA A 326 -3.47 0.60 7.18
N ASP A 327 -2.85 1.10 6.15
CA ASP A 327 -1.40 1.29 6.05
C ASP A 327 -0.95 2.74 6.28
N HIS A 328 -1.83 3.70 6.08
CA HIS A 328 -1.67 5.14 6.34
C HIS A 328 -3.03 5.84 6.27
N GLY A 329 -3.07 7.16 6.34
CA GLY A 329 -4.22 8.00 6.00
C GLY A 329 -4.09 8.62 4.61
N ASN A 330 -5.21 9.03 4.03
CA ASN A 330 -5.25 9.92 2.86
C ASN A 330 -6.59 10.66 2.84
N ASP A 331 -6.72 11.62 3.74
CA ASP A 331 -7.94 12.37 3.98
C ASP A 331 -8.41 13.09 2.69
N PRO A 332 -9.55 12.70 2.13
CA PRO A 332 -10.02 13.24 0.86
C PRO A 332 -10.50 14.69 0.94
N THR A 333 -10.55 15.28 2.13
CA THR A 333 -10.89 16.69 2.35
C THR A 333 -9.67 17.53 2.71
N TYR A 334 -8.51 16.90 2.93
CA TYR A 334 -7.30 17.57 3.36
C TYR A 334 -6.59 18.27 2.20
N LYS A 335 -5.69 19.20 2.51
CA LYS A 335 -4.90 19.97 1.52
C LYS A 335 -3.98 19.06 0.70
N GLY A 336 -3.66 19.50 -0.52
CA GLY A 336 -2.77 18.76 -1.41
C GLY A 336 -3.40 17.46 -1.94
N THR A 337 -2.57 16.53 -2.37
CA THR A 337 -2.98 15.22 -2.92
C THR A 337 -2.14 14.07 -2.36
N ASP A 338 -1.28 14.34 -1.37
CA ASP A 338 -0.41 13.36 -0.73
C ASP A 338 -1.15 12.62 0.40
N HIS A 339 -0.59 11.51 0.85
CA HIS A 339 -1.04 10.77 2.02
C HIS A 339 -0.98 11.64 3.28
N THR A 340 -1.76 11.29 4.30
CA THR A 340 -1.81 11.98 5.58
C THR A 340 -1.30 11.10 6.72
N ARG A 341 -0.52 11.70 7.64
CA ARG A 341 0.05 11.02 8.80
C ARG A 341 -1.01 10.85 9.87
N GLU A 342 -1.67 9.70 9.86
CA GLU A 342 -2.78 9.36 10.74
C GLU A 342 -2.54 8.08 11.53
N CYS A 343 -3.26 7.92 12.64
CA CYS A 343 -3.46 6.62 13.24
C CYS A 343 -4.32 5.75 12.34
N VAL A 344 -4.14 4.44 12.42
CA VAL A 344 -4.95 3.48 11.67
C VAL A 344 -5.68 2.51 12.61
N PRO A 345 -6.83 1.94 12.20
CA PRO A 345 -7.52 0.95 13.00
C PRO A 345 -6.84 -0.42 12.95
N CYS A 346 -6.94 -1.18 14.03
CA CYS A 346 -6.73 -2.62 14.04
C CYS A 346 -7.97 -3.26 14.64
N LEU A 347 -8.76 -3.95 13.82
CA LEU A 347 -9.97 -4.64 14.22
C LEU A 347 -9.74 -6.15 14.11
N MET A 348 -9.86 -6.88 15.20
CA MET A 348 -9.59 -8.32 15.27
C MET A 348 -10.86 -9.07 15.63
N TYR A 349 -11.18 -10.11 14.87
CA TYR A 349 -12.36 -10.93 15.08
C TYR A 349 -12.13 -12.40 14.73
N SER A 350 -12.70 -13.27 15.53
CA SER A 350 -12.89 -14.69 15.20
C SER A 350 -14.24 -15.16 15.73
N PRO A 351 -14.93 -16.08 15.03
CA PRO A 351 -16.12 -16.72 15.58
C PRO A 351 -15.88 -17.46 16.91
N SER A 352 -14.63 -17.83 17.21
CA SER A 352 -14.25 -18.50 18.46
C SER A 352 -13.98 -17.53 19.64
N MET A 353 -13.90 -16.21 19.39
CA MET A 353 -13.70 -15.23 20.46
C MET A 353 -14.89 -15.21 21.41
N LYS A 354 -14.63 -15.27 22.71
CA LYS A 354 -15.64 -15.27 23.77
C LYS A 354 -15.81 -13.88 24.39
N GLU A 355 -14.77 -13.08 24.31
CA GLU A 355 -14.71 -11.74 24.84
C GLU A 355 -14.40 -10.75 23.71
N TYR A 356 -14.66 -9.49 23.95
CA TYR A 356 -14.40 -8.39 23.03
C TYR A 356 -14.08 -7.13 23.83
N GLY A 357 -13.41 -6.18 23.20
CA GLY A 357 -13.05 -4.94 23.88
C GLY A 357 -12.13 -4.04 23.11
N ILE A 358 -11.79 -2.93 23.75
CA ILE A 358 -10.79 -1.99 23.24
C ILE A 358 -9.47 -2.27 23.94
N LEU A 359 -8.45 -2.54 23.17
CA LEU A 359 -7.07 -2.69 23.63
C LEU A 359 -6.40 -1.31 23.71
N GLY A 360 -5.30 -1.22 24.45
CA GLY A 360 -4.47 -0.01 24.44
C GLY A 360 -3.90 0.29 23.06
N ASP A 361 -3.65 1.57 22.79
CA ASP A 361 -3.04 2.00 21.53
C ASP A 361 -1.66 1.34 21.32
N SER A 362 -1.38 0.93 20.09
CA SER A 362 -0.07 0.39 19.71
C SER A 362 0.82 1.48 19.14
N SER A 363 2.09 1.47 19.53
CA SER A 363 3.10 2.39 19.01
C SER A 363 3.73 1.93 17.68
N SER A 364 3.28 0.83 17.09
CA SER A 364 3.78 0.32 15.81
C SER A 364 2.74 -0.56 15.12
N PHE A 365 2.72 -0.55 13.78
CA PHE A 365 1.96 -1.53 12.97
C PHE A 365 2.56 -2.94 13.05
N GLY A 366 3.82 -3.07 13.49
CA GLY A 366 4.52 -4.35 13.63
C GLY A 366 3.86 -5.34 14.60
N VAL A 367 2.90 -4.88 15.43
CA VAL A 367 2.09 -5.77 16.28
C VAL A 367 1.31 -6.80 15.47
N LEU A 368 0.94 -6.47 14.22
CA LEU A 368 0.22 -7.39 13.32
C LEU A 368 1.10 -8.58 12.96
N GLY A 369 2.29 -8.33 12.44
CA GLY A 369 3.24 -9.37 12.06
C GLY A 369 3.72 -10.19 13.25
N ALA A 370 3.97 -9.53 14.39
CA ALA A 370 4.33 -10.22 15.63
C ALA A 370 3.21 -11.16 16.08
N SER A 371 1.94 -10.73 16.01
CA SER A 371 0.78 -11.56 16.34
C SER A 371 0.58 -12.72 15.37
N VAL A 372 0.89 -12.53 14.08
CA VAL A 372 0.88 -13.60 13.08
C VAL A 372 1.92 -14.67 13.40
N LEU A 373 3.16 -14.27 13.70
CA LEU A 373 4.21 -15.25 14.09
C LEU A 373 3.86 -16.00 15.37
N ASP A 374 3.37 -15.27 16.38
CA ASP A 374 2.94 -15.84 17.66
C ASP A 374 1.83 -16.89 17.45
N ASN A 375 0.84 -16.58 16.61
CA ASN A 375 -0.21 -17.56 16.27
C ASN A 375 0.33 -18.88 15.74
N PHE A 376 1.40 -18.84 14.95
CA PHE A 376 2.01 -20.03 14.35
C PHE A 376 3.15 -20.63 15.17
N ASP A 377 3.32 -20.20 16.43
CA ASP A 377 4.41 -20.63 17.33
C ASP A 377 5.81 -20.40 16.74
N LEU A 378 5.97 -19.33 15.95
CA LEU A 378 7.23 -18.96 15.28
C LEU A 378 7.95 -17.85 16.04
N SER A 379 9.25 -18.01 16.20
CA SER A 379 10.07 -16.97 16.81
C SER A 379 10.20 -15.75 15.90
N LYS A 380 9.91 -14.56 16.44
CA LYS A 380 10.14 -13.29 15.76
C LYS A 380 11.65 -13.02 15.66
N PRO A 381 12.21 -12.77 14.46
CA PRO A 381 13.58 -12.28 14.30
C PRO A 381 13.81 -10.98 15.10
N SER A 382 15.02 -10.82 15.66
CA SER A 382 15.33 -9.71 16.56
C SER A 382 15.38 -8.34 15.87
N ASP A 383 15.52 -8.31 14.57
CA ASP A 383 15.53 -7.11 13.72
C ASP A 383 14.10 -6.67 13.29
N LEU A 384 13.07 -7.47 13.58
CA LEU A 384 11.69 -7.10 13.35
C LEU A 384 11.06 -6.42 14.57
N ILE A 385 10.34 -5.32 14.32
CA ILE A 385 9.61 -4.58 15.35
C ILE A 385 8.22 -5.14 15.62
N GLY A 386 7.60 -4.69 16.69
CA GLY A 386 6.26 -5.08 17.14
C GLY A 386 6.29 -6.19 18.20
N GLU A 387 5.29 -6.16 19.08
CA GLU A 387 5.03 -7.20 20.06
C GLU A 387 3.62 -7.79 19.80
N SER A 388 3.46 -9.09 20.03
CA SER A 388 2.16 -9.75 19.82
C SER A 388 1.10 -9.18 20.77
N ILE A 389 -0.07 -8.94 20.22
CA ILE A 389 -1.28 -8.59 20.99
C ILE A 389 -2.28 -9.74 21.02
N LEU A 390 -1.91 -10.91 20.52
CA LEU A 390 -2.80 -12.08 20.41
C LEU A 390 -3.25 -12.60 21.76
N ASP A 391 -2.38 -12.57 22.76
CA ASP A 391 -2.71 -12.99 24.14
C ASP A 391 -3.70 -12.07 24.84
N LEU A 392 -3.88 -10.85 24.34
CA LEU A 392 -4.88 -9.89 24.84
C LEU A 392 -6.27 -10.19 24.31
N THR A 393 -6.38 -11.06 23.27
CA THR A 393 -7.66 -11.46 22.66
C THR A 393 -8.07 -12.85 23.15
N LYS A 394 -9.24 -12.94 23.80
CA LYS A 394 -9.72 -14.18 24.42
C LYS A 394 -10.96 -14.76 23.76
#